data_f011cc99421b1f9e5e471d504bbabbd3
#
_entry.id   f011cc99421b1f9e5e471d504bbabbd3
#
_cell.length_a   1.000
_cell.length_b   1.000
_cell.length_c   1.000
_cell.angle_alpha   90.00
_cell.angle_beta   90.00
_cell.angle_gamma   90.00
#
_symmetry.space_group_name_H-M   'P 1'
#
loop_
_entity.id
_entity.type
_entity.pdbx_description
1 polymer ?
#
loop_
_entity_poly.entity_id
_entity_poly.type
_entity_poly.pdbx_seq_one_letter_code
_entity_poly.pdbx_strand_id
1 'polypeptide(L)'
;IYAGDMDPPRFAGVEPVDAAEVRLRFDEPVEVVAESLLLDGKPLSPGALTGEGVLLRLRPPLPFEPGAEYHLQGVFADEAGNSSSVATRFYGPNPELPALLINEFNPEGSRANPDMVELIALEAGNVGGATLYEGSPSDWENRLVLPAVEVEAGAYILLHWKPQGIPEEVNELTRTDESGGINAHDAAWDFWLDGGEGYSNTNGSLALCAYPGGPIIDAVLFSTKRYDPEDDYRGFSRSSVLARNEEIVAAGEWNIQGERIIPEDTIDPEESSATRSINRTPGAADTNSPADWHIVPSSGATFGYENSTERY
;
A
#
# COMPACT_ATOMS: atom_id res chain seq x y z
N ILE A 1 54.13 -6.96 0.48
CA ILE A 1 52.94 -6.99 -0.34
C ILE A 1 51.92 -6.18 0.46
N TYR A 2 51.69 -4.93 0.10
CA TYR A 2 50.55 -4.16 0.58
C TYR A 2 49.31 -4.76 -0.09
N ALA A 3 48.48 -5.47 0.65
CA ALA A 3 47.14 -5.78 0.23
C ALA A 3 46.35 -4.49 0.51
N GLY A 4 46.26 -3.62 -0.51
CA GLY A 4 45.30 -2.52 -0.49
C GLY A 4 43.88 -3.09 -0.41
N ASP A 5 42.95 -2.29 0.05
CA ASP A 5 41.53 -2.60 -0.01
C ASP A 5 41.14 -2.87 -1.47
N MET A 6 40.49 -4.00 -1.72
CA MET A 6 40.04 -4.42 -3.04
C MET A 6 38.52 -4.71 -3.07
N ASP A 7 37.84 -4.55 -1.97
CA ASP A 7 36.41 -4.75 -1.86
C ASP A 7 35.67 -3.47 -2.30
N PRO A 8 34.74 -3.55 -3.25
CA PRO A 8 33.96 -2.38 -3.63
C PRO A 8 32.89 -2.05 -2.58
N PRO A 9 32.54 -0.78 -2.41
CA PRO A 9 31.52 -0.36 -1.46
C PRO A 9 30.16 -1.00 -1.76
N ARG A 10 29.42 -1.37 -0.72
CA ARG A 10 28.11 -1.98 -0.82
C ARG A 10 27.02 -0.99 -0.49
N PHE A 11 26.09 -0.85 -1.39
CA PHE A 11 24.87 -0.08 -1.16
C PHE A 11 23.97 -0.80 -0.14
N ALA A 12 23.66 -0.14 0.97
CA ALA A 12 22.84 -0.71 2.04
C ALA A 12 21.37 -0.31 1.94
N GLY A 13 21.03 0.76 1.20
CA GLY A 13 19.65 1.15 0.97
C GLY A 13 19.42 2.63 0.72
N VAL A 14 18.19 2.94 0.40
CA VAL A 14 17.67 4.30 0.22
C VAL A 14 16.60 4.56 1.28
N GLU A 15 16.69 5.71 1.93
CA GLU A 15 15.78 6.16 3.00
C GLU A 15 15.19 7.52 2.60
N PRO A 16 13.94 7.58 2.15
CA PRO A 16 13.22 8.84 1.99
C PRO A 16 13.04 9.54 3.33
N VAL A 17 13.33 10.85 3.38
CA VAL A 17 13.27 11.64 4.62
C VAL A 17 12.12 12.63 4.58
N ASP A 18 12.09 13.45 3.53
CA ASP A 18 11.04 14.43 3.26
C ASP A 18 10.96 14.72 1.75
N ALA A 19 10.06 15.61 1.36
CA ALA A 19 9.89 15.97 -0.04
C ALA A 19 11.14 16.55 -0.73
N ALA A 20 12.17 16.95 0.03
CA ALA A 20 13.36 17.57 -0.48
C ALA A 20 14.65 16.75 -0.23
N GLU A 21 14.60 15.67 0.52
CA GLU A 21 15.78 14.89 0.89
C GLU A 21 15.51 13.38 0.89
N VAL A 22 16.41 12.66 0.24
CA VAL A 22 16.54 11.20 0.34
C VAL A 22 17.96 10.85 0.75
N ARG A 23 18.13 9.87 1.63
CA ARG A 23 19.44 9.40 2.11
C ARG A 23 19.83 8.11 1.44
N LEU A 24 21.08 8.03 0.99
CA LEU A 24 21.69 6.83 0.47
C LEU A 24 22.69 6.31 1.49
N ARG A 25 22.56 5.05 1.87
CA ARG A 25 23.43 4.41 2.88
C ARG A 25 24.33 3.39 2.23
N PHE A 26 25.61 3.40 2.64
CA PHE A 26 26.64 2.43 2.25
C PHE A 26 27.25 1.80 3.50
N ASP A 27 28.00 0.71 3.32
CA ASP A 27 28.73 0.04 4.39
C ASP A 27 30.07 0.74 4.73
N GLU A 28 30.59 1.55 3.81
CA GLU A 28 31.82 2.32 3.95
C GLU A 28 31.70 3.72 3.32
N PRO A 29 32.66 4.64 3.58
CA PRO A 29 32.66 5.97 2.96
C PRO A 29 32.81 5.91 1.44
N VAL A 30 31.96 6.67 0.74
CA VAL A 30 31.95 6.71 -0.72
C VAL A 30 31.82 8.13 -1.29
N GLU A 31 32.30 8.30 -2.50
CA GLU A 31 32.03 9.48 -3.34
C GLU A 31 31.34 9.05 -4.64
N VAL A 32 30.47 9.91 -5.17
CA VAL A 32 29.85 9.67 -6.47
C VAL A 32 30.84 9.94 -7.60
N VAL A 33 30.96 9.01 -8.53
CA VAL A 33 31.76 9.21 -9.74
C VAL A 33 31.07 10.27 -10.61
N ALA A 34 31.82 11.28 -11.04
CA ALA A 34 31.32 12.40 -11.80
C ALA A 34 30.46 11.95 -13.00
N GLU A 35 29.35 12.66 -13.23
CA GLU A 35 28.42 12.44 -14.36
C GLU A 35 27.69 11.07 -14.36
N SER A 36 27.88 10.24 -13.34
CA SER A 36 27.22 8.94 -13.26
C SER A 36 25.83 9.00 -12.60
N LEU A 37 25.51 10.08 -11.85
CA LEU A 37 24.29 10.18 -11.07
C LEU A 37 23.10 10.60 -11.93
N LEU A 38 22.13 9.72 -12.02
CA LEU A 38 20.89 9.91 -12.77
C LEU A 38 19.67 9.73 -11.86
N LEU A 39 18.67 10.58 -12.04
CA LEU A 39 17.32 10.41 -11.51
C LEU A 39 16.34 10.33 -12.66
N ASP A 40 15.58 9.24 -12.77
CA ASP A 40 14.67 8.95 -13.92
C ASP A 40 15.37 9.11 -15.27
N GLY A 41 16.62 8.64 -15.37
CA GLY A 41 17.46 8.73 -16.56
C GLY A 41 17.98 10.13 -16.87
N LYS A 42 17.69 11.15 -16.07
CA LYS A 42 18.17 12.52 -16.23
C LYS A 42 19.38 12.78 -15.34
N PRO A 43 20.47 13.34 -15.87
CA PRO A 43 21.63 13.68 -15.08
C PRO A 43 21.29 14.66 -13.97
N LEU A 44 21.76 14.35 -12.75
CA LEU A 44 21.74 15.28 -11.63
C LEU A 44 23.07 16.05 -11.54
N SER A 45 22.99 17.29 -11.12
CA SER A 45 24.19 18.06 -10.82
C SER A 45 24.96 17.44 -9.66
N PRO A 46 26.31 17.49 -9.63
CA PRO A 46 27.10 16.96 -8.50
C PRO A 46 26.70 17.54 -7.15
N GLY A 47 26.20 18.78 -7.11
CA GLY A 47 25.73 19.44 -5.91
C GLY A 47 24.37 18.92 -5.37
N ALA A 48 23.65 18.11 -6.14
CA ALA A 48 22.43 17.47 -5.66
C ALA A 48 22.72 16.36 -4.63
N LEU A 49 23.92 15.81 -4.63
CA LEU A 49 24.36 14.80 -3.67
C LEU A 49 25.41 15.42 -2.74
N THR A 50 25.14 15.40 -1.45
CA THR A 50 26.00 15.97 -0.40
C THR A 50 26.15 14.98 0.73
N GLY A 51 27.16 15.18 1.56
CA GLY A 51 27.45 14.33 2.72
C GLY A 51 28.81 13.69 2.61
N GLU A 52 29.24 13.09 3.69
CA GLU A 52 30.53 12.41 3.83
C GLU A 52 30.32 11.08 4.53
N GLY A 53 31.21 10.13 4.26
CA GLY A 53 31.18 8.84 4.90
C GLY A 53 30.13 7.91 4.30
N VAL A 54 29.48 7.14 5.16
CA VAL A 54 28.54 6.09 4.79
C VAL A 54 27.12 6.58 4.45
N LEU A 55 26.85 7.88 4.62
CA LEU A 55 25.53 8.48 4.44
C LEU A 55 25.58 9.68 3.51
N LEU A 56 25.08 9.52 2.32
CA LEU A 56 24.92 10.61 1.36
C LEU A 56 23.48 11.10 1.35
N ARG A 57 23.30 12.43 1.15
CA ARG A 57 22.01 13.10 1.08
C ARG A 57 21.76 13.58 -0.34
N LEU A 58 20.73 13.04 -0.95
CA LEU A 58 20.26 13.45 -2.28
C LEU A 58 19.17 14.53 -2.11
N ARG A 59 19.43 15.71 -2.71
CA ARG A 59 18.48 16.83 -2.78
C ARG A 59 18.30 17.24 -4.24
N PRO A 60 17.20 16.84 -4.86
CA PRO A 60 16.92 17.19 -6.24
C PRO A 60 16.57 18.69 -6.37
N PRO A 61 16.61 19.24 -7.58
CA PRO A 61 16.27 20.65 -7.81
C PRO A 61 14.79 20.99 -7.61
N LEU A 62 13.91 19.99 -7.65
CA LEU A 62 12.47 20.08 -7.37
C LEU A 62 12.12 19.08 -6.29
N PRO A 63 11.16 19.39 -5.40
CA PRO A 63 10.67 18.44 -4.42
C PRO A 63 10.18 17.13 -5.06
N PHE A 64 10.32 16.03 -4.35
CA PHE A 64 9.70 14.77 -4.72
C PHE A 64 8.19 14.87 -4.57
N GLU A 65 7.46 14.39 -5.56
CA GLU A 65 5.99 14.30 -5.48
C GLU A 65 5.60 13.14 -4.54
N PRO A 66 4.64 13.33 -3.63
CA PRO A 66 4.17 12.28 -2.74
C PRO A 66 3.76 11.02 -3.50
N GLY A 67 4.34 9.88 -3.13
CA GLY A 67 4.02 8.58 -3.72
C GLY A 67 4.51 8.34 -5.14
N ALA A 68 5.11 9.31 -5.82
CA ALA A 68 5.70 9.10 -7.14
C ALA A 68 6.92 8.16 -7.04
N GLU A 69 7.06 7.23 -7.98
CA GLU A 69 8.22 6.34 -8.05
C GLU A 69 9.38 7.04 -8.75
N TYR A 70 10.57 6.98 -8.16
CA TYR A 70 11.82 7.54 -8.67
C TYR A 70 12.86 6.44 -8.87
N HIS A 71 13.56 6.50 -9.98
CA HIS A 71 14.66 5.58 -10.31
C HIS A 71 15.99 6.30 -10.19
N LEU A 72 16.80 5.91 -9.20
CA LEU A 72 18.13 6.44 -8.98
C LEU A 72 19.19 5.48 -9.51
N GLN A 73 20.13 6.01 -10.29
CA GLN A 73 21.30 5.28 -10.79
C GLN A 73 22.57 6.09 -10.53
N GLY A 74 23.66 5.41 -10.22
CA GLY A 74 24.95 6.06 -10.03
C GLY A 74 26.08 5.07 -9.84
N VAL A 75 27.31 5.56 -9.99
CA VAL A 75 28.54 4.83 -9.66
C VAL A 75 29.16 5.49 -8.46
N PHE A 76 29.49 4.71 -7.45
CA PHE A 76 30.08 5.17 -6.20
C PHE A 76 31.41 4.49 -5.97
N ALA A 77 32.43 5.25 -5.58
CA ALA A 77 33.76 4.76 -5.35
C ALA A 77 34.20 5.04 -3.90
N ASP A 78 34.98 4.12 -3.33
CA ASP A 78 35.67 4.28 -2.06
C ASP A 78 36.97 5.09 -2.21
N GLU A 79 37.65 5.33 -1.10
CA GLU A 79 38.92 6.04 -1.08
C GLU A 79 40.07 5.26 -1.78
N ALA A 80 39.98 3.93 -1.87
CA ALA A 80 40.93 3.07 -2.55
C ALA A 80 40.72 3.04 -4.09
N GLY A 81 39.59 3.58 -4.57
CA GLY A 81 39.21 3.62 -5.98
C GLY A 81 38.42 2.40 -6.46
N ASN A 82 38.02 1.50 -5.54
CA ASN A 82 37.07 0.45 -5.90
C ASN A 82 35.69 1.07 -6.07
N SER A 83 34.88 0.57 -7.00
CA SER A 83 33.60 1.18 -7.29
C SER A 83 32.47 0.16 -7.48
N SER A 84 31.26 0.56 -7.11
CA SER A 84 30.03 -0.16 -7.36
C SER A 84 29.03 0.67 -8.14
N SER A 85 28.25 0.00 -8.99
CA SER A 85 27.11 0.61 -9.67
C SER A 85 25.85 0.33 -8.85
N VAL A 86 25.11 1.37 -8.55
CA VAL A 86 23.84 1.33 -7.84
C VAL A 86 22.71 1.66 -8.82
N ALA A 87 21.69 0.81 -8.83
CA ALA A 87 20.40 1.10 -9.45
C ALA A 87 19.33 0.74 -8.41
N THR A 88 18.58 1.72 -7.96
CA THR A 88 17.54 1.55 -6.94
C THR A 88 16.34 2.39 -7.27
N ARG A 89 15.22 2.08 -6.62
CA ARG A 89 14.00 2.88 -6.68
C ARG A 89 13.57 3.26 -5.28
N PHE A 90 12.87 4.37 -5.18
CA PHE A 90 12.21 4.82 -3.97
C PHE A 90 10.95 5.60 -4.35
N TYR A 91 10.12 5.86 -3.37
CA TYR A 91 8.90 6.64 -3.54
C TYR A 91 9.04 7.99 -2.86
N GLY A 92 8.48 9.03 -3.46
CA GLY A 92 8.46 10.37 -2.89
C GLY A 92 7.77 10.35 -1.53
N PRO A 93 8.42 10.89 -0.48
CA PRO A 93 7.84 10.94 0.85
C PRO A 93 6.57 11.77 0.89
N ASN A 94 5.61 11.34 1.68
CA ASN A 94 4.38 12.06 1.94
C ASN A 94 4.28 12.41 3.43
N PRO A 95 4.70 13.60 3.84
CA PRO A 95 4.59 14.04 5.25
C PRO A 95 3.17 14.43 5.65
N GLU A 96 2.25 14.56 4.68
CA GLU A 96 0.87 15.00 4.87
C GLU A 96 -0.14 13.86 4.68
N LEU A 97 0.34 12.60 4.78
CA LEU A 97 -0.54 11.43 4.71
C LEU A 97 -1.52 11.48 5.90
N PRO A 98 -2.85 11.54 5.64
CA PRO A 98 -3.82 11.53 6.71
C PRO A 98 -3.92 10.14 7.36
N ALA A 99 -4.51 10.07 8.54
CA ALA A 99 -4.96 8.81 9.10
C ALA A 99 -6.06 8.22 8.20
N LEU A 100 -5.81 7.02 7.67
CA LEU A 100 -6.71 6.29 6.76
C LEU A 100 -7.10 4.96 7.38
N LEU A 101 -8.35 4.55 7.20
CA LEU A 101 -8.83 3.20 7.54
C LEU A 101 -9.52 2.56 6.33
N ILE A 102 -9.42 1.24 6.22
CA ILE A 102 -10.29 0.44 5.36
C ILE A 102 -11.67 0.46 6.01
N ASN A 103 -12.69 0.93 5.28
CA ASN A 103 -14.01 1.21 5.83
C ASN A 103 -15.07 0.21 5.40
N GLU A 104 -15.04 -0.20 4.14
CA GLU A 104 -15.97 -1.17 3.56
C GLU A 104 -15.26 -1.97 2.47
N PHE A 105 -15.60 -3.24 2.32
CA PHE A 105 -15.10 -4.04 1.20
C PHE A 105 -16.12 -5.10 0.77
N ASN A 106 -16.03 -5.49 -0.51
CA ASN A 106 -16.90 -6.51 -1.08
C ASN A 106 -16.08 -7.60 -1.78
N PRO A 107 -15.83 -8.75 -1.10
CA PRO A 107 -15.02 -9.83 -1.66
C PRO A 107 -15.79 -10.74 -2.62
N GLU A 108 -17.11 -10.64 -2.71
CA GLU A 108 -17.93 -11.45 -3.59
C GLU A 108 -18.70 -10.57 -4.59
N GLY A 109 -17.94 -9.88 -5.42
CA GLY A 109 -18.50 -9.00 -6.44
C GLY A 109 -19.23 -9.73 -7.57
N SER A 110 -19.94 -8.96 -8.35
CA SER A 110 -20.64 -9.41 -9.56
C SER A 110 -20.34 -8.48 -10.73
N ARG A 111 -20.88 -8.78 -11.89
CA ARG A 111 -20.75 -7.86 -13.03
C ARG A 111 -21.42 -6.50 -12.79
N ALA A 112 -22.48 -6.44 -11.98
CA ALA A 112 -23.22 -5.22 -11.69
C ALA A 112 -22.68 -4.48 -10.44
N ASN A 113 -22.04 -5.19 -9.53
CA ASN A 113 -21.39 -4.68 -8.33
C ASN A 113 -20.02 -5.35 -8.21
N PRO A 114 -19.01 -4.84 -8.93
CA PRO A 114 -17.67 -5.41 -8.91
C PRO A 114 -17.01 -5.33 -7.54
N ASP A 115 -15.91 -6.06 -7.36
CA ASP A 115 -15.09 -6.02 -6.15
C ASP A 115 -14.53 -4.62 -5.93
N MET A 116 -14.74 -4.10 -4.73
CA MET A 116 -14.35 -2.75 -4.32
C MET A 116 -13.84 -2.77 -2.89
N VAL A 117 -12.99 -1.80 -2.58
CA VAL A 117 -12.57 -1.47 -1.23
C VAL A 117 -12.77 0.03 -1.04
N GLU A 118 -13.35 0.43 0.08
CA GLU A 118 -13.47 1.82 0.46
C GLU A 118 -12.51 2.14 1.61
N LEU A 119 -11.83 3.27 1.50
CA LEU A 119 -11.10 3.87 2.59
C LEU A 119 -11.87 5.10 3.09
N ILE A 120 -11.66 5.43 4.38
CA ILE A 120 -12.09 6.69 4.96
C ILE A 120 -10.88 7.48 5.46
N ALA A 121 -10.82 8.76 5.12
CA ALA A 121 -9.84 9.68 5.68
C ALA A 121 -10.35 10.23 7.01
N LEU A 122 -9.66 9.97 8.11
CA LEU A 122 -10.04 10.47 9.43
C LEU A 122 -9.59 11.91 9.66
N GLU A 123 -8.63 12.37 8.89
CA GLU A 123 -8.06 13.72 8.92
C GLU A 123 -7.92 14.24 7.49
N ALA A 124 -7.81 15.55 7.33
CA ALA A 124 -7.47 16.14 6.05
C ALA A 124 -5.98 15.92 5.74
N GLY A 125 -5.64 15.71 4.46
CA GLY A 125 -4.26 15.53 4.04
C GLY A 125 -4.15 15.05 2.60
N ASN A 126 -2.93 14.69 2.19
CA ASN A 126 -2.62 14.18 0.86
C ASN A 126 -2.51 12.65 0.89
N VAL A 127 -3.26 11.93 0.06
CA VAL A 127 -3.26 10.46 0.05
C VAL A 127 -2.18 9.84 -0.84
N GLY A 128 -1.37 10.67 -1.51
CA GLY A 128 -0.35 10.22 -2.46
C GLY A 128 0.64 9.21 -1.86
N GLY A 129 0.77 8.07 -2.52
CA GLY A 129 1.62 6.97 -2.11
C GLY A 129 0.96 5.96 -1.19
N ALA A 130 -0.14 6.28 -0.49
CA ALA A 130 -0.89 5.27 0.24
C ALA A 130 -1.19 4.09 -0.70
N THR A 131 -0.92 2.88 -0.25
CA THR A 131 -0.95 1.70 -1.12
C THR A 131 -1.80 0.62 -0.49
N LEU A 132 -2.87 0.22 -1.19
CA LEU A 132 -3.61 -0.97 -0.82
C LEU A 132 -3.04 -2.19 -1.56
N TYR A 133 -2.72 -3.22 -0.81
CA TYR A 133 -2.30 -4.52 -1.32
C TYR A 133 -3.40 -5.56 -1.17
N GLU A 134 -3.63 -6.33 -2.21
CA GLU A 134 -4.26 -7.65 -2.10
C GLU A 134 -3.20 -8.63 -1.63
N GLY A 135 -3.08 -8.80 -0.32
CA GLY A 135 -2.01 -9.53 0.34
C GLY A 135 -1.31 -8.70 1.41
N SER A 136 0.01 -8.82 1.47
CA SER A 136 0.91 -8.07 2.36
C SER A 136 1.97 -7.30 1.56
N PRO A 137 2.69 -6.34 2.15
CA PRO A 137 3.73 -5.58 1.42
C PRO A 137 4.83 -6.43 0.80
N SER A 138 5.16 -7.59 1.38
CA SER A 138 6.22 -8.48 0.87
C SER A 138 5.71 -9.53 -0.11
N ASP A 139 4.42 -9.89 -0.07
CA ASP A 139 3.79 -10.89 -0.96
C ASP A 139 2.34 -10.48 -1.27
N TRP A 140 2.07 -10.12 -2.51
CA TRP A 140 0.79 -9.61 -2.97
C TRP A 140 0.44 -10.10 -4.37
N GLU A 141 -0.84 -10.14 -4.71
CA GLU A 141 -1.34 -10.46 -6.06
C GLU A 141 -1.55 -9.18 -6.88
N ASN A 142 -2.19 -8.19 -6.27
CA ASN A 142 -2.39 -6.88 -6.87
C ASN A 142 -2.12 -5.77 -5.84
N ARG A 143 -1.82 -4.58 -6.33
CA ARG A 143 -1.70 -3.38 -5.50
C ARG A 143 -2.19 -2.14 -6.26
N LEU A 144 -2.77 -1.22 -5.52
CA LEU A 144 -3.13 0.10 -6.02
C LEU A 144 -2.38 1.15 -5.20
N VAL A 145 -1.59 1.98 -5.87
CA VAL A 145 -0.88 3.12 -5.28
C VAL A 145 -1.70 4.37 -5.57
N LEU A 146 -2.11 5.08 -4.53
CA LEU A 146 -2.91 6.29 -4.66
C LEU A 146 -2.07 7.44 -5.24
N PRO A 147 -2.60 8.19 -6.20
CA PRO A 147 -1.97 9.41 -6.68
C PRO A 147 -2.01 10.51 -5.61
N ALA A 148 -1.19 11.55 -5.79
CA ALA A 148 -1.18 12.70 -4.90
C ALA A 148 -2.48 13.50 -5.07
N VAL A 149 -3.39 13.37 -4.12
CA VAL A 149 -4.68 14.06 -4.05
C VAL A 149 -4.93 14.53 -2.63
N GLU A 150 -5.35 15.79 -2.51
CA GLU A 150 -5.78 16.36 -1.23
C GLU A 150 -7.20 15.91 -0.91
N VAL A 151 -7.40 15.41 0.31
CA VAL A 151 -8.70 14.97 0.81
C VAL A 151 -9.05 15.69 2.10
N GLU A 152 -10.33 15.90 2.32
CA GLU A 152 -10.86 16.45 3.58
C GLU A 152 -11.07 15.32 4.60
N ALA A 153 -11.13 15.69 5.89
CA ALA A 153 -11.54 14.76 6.93
C ALA A 153 -12.96 14.24 6.68
N GLY A 154 -13.15 12.93 6.76
CA GLY A 154 -14.40 12.25 6.46
C GLY A 154 -14.60 11.93 4.97
N ALA A 155 -13.62 12.21 4.11
CA ALA A 155 -13.70 11.84 2.70
C ALA A 155 -13.67 10.32 2.53
N TYR A 156 -14.53 9.80 1.65
CA TYR A 156 -14.51 8.43 1.19
C TYR A 156 -13.66 8.29 -0.08
N ILE A 157 -12.94 7.17 -0.18
CA ILE A 157 -12.04 6.88 -1.28
C ILE A 157 -12.34 5.46 -1.77
N LEU A 158 -12.88 5.36 -2.98
CA LEU A 158 -13.32 4.11 -3.59
C LEU A 158 -12.21 3.53 -4.46
N LEU A 159 -11.78 2.33 -4.12
CA LEU A 159 -10.77 1.59 -4.85
C LEU A 159 -11.46 0.50 -5.66
N HIS A 160 -11.60 0.70 -6.96
CA HIS A 160 -12.25 -0.22 -7.88
C HIS A 160 -11.28 -1.33 -8.28
N TRP A 161 -11.47 -2.50 -7.68
CA TRP A 161 -10.54 -3.64 -7.86
C TRP A 161 -10.81 -4.46 -9.12
N LYS A 162 -11.97 -4.26 -9.74
CA LYS A 162 -12.40 -4.95 -10.96
C LYS A 162 -13.03 -3.98 -11.96
N PRO A 163 -12.23 -3.14 -12.63
CA PRO A 163 -12.72 -2.22 -13.64
C PRO A 163 -13.28 -2.96 -14.86
N GLN A 164 -14.10 -2.26 -15.65
CA GLN A 164 -14.59 -2.75 -16.94
C GLN A 164 -13.58 -2.50 -18.07
N GLY A 165 -12.59 -1.63 -17.85
CA GLY A 165 -11.62 -1.18 -18.86
C GLY A 165 -12.20 -0.21 -19.88
N ILE A 166 -13.15 0.64 -19.46
CA ILE A 166 -13.74 1.67 -20.32
C ILE A 166 -13.04 3.02 -20.12
N PRO A 167 -13.04 3.92 -21.12
CA PRO A 167 -12.34 5.21 -21.03
C PRO A 167 -12.84 6.15 -19.93
N GLU A 168 -14.06 5.95 -19.47
CA GLU A 168 -14.70 6.73 -18.42
C GLU A 168 -14.18 6.39 -17.01
N GLU A 169 -13.55 5.22 -16.82
CA GLU A 169 -12.90 4.82 -15.58
C GLU A 169 -11.56 5.53 -15.43
N VAL A 170 -11.61 6.76 -14.93
CA VAL A 170 -10.42 7.60 -14.72
C VAL A 170 -10.17 7.82 -13.24
N ASN A 171 -8.91 7.86 -12.84
CA ASN A 171 -8.54 8.27 -11.49
C ASN A 171 -8.82 9.75 -11.31
N GLU A 172 -9.51 10.10 -10.25
CA GLU A 172 -9.86 11.48 -9.91
C GLU A 172 -8.69 12.19 -9.25
N LEU A 173 -8.29 13.32 -9.80
CA LEU A 173 -7.11 14.05 -9.33
C LEU A 173 -7.44 15.45 -8.80
N THR A 174 -8.58 16.01 -9.18
CA THR A 174 -8.92 17.40 -8.86
C THR A 174 -10.30 17.56 -8.22
N ARG A 175 -11.21 16.64 -8.50
CA ARG A 175 -12.59 16.65 -7.98
C ARG A 175 -13.19 15.25 -8.09
N THR A 176 -14.30 15.00 -7.37
CA THR A 176 -14.93 13.68 -7.18
C THR A 176 -16.02 13.34 -8.21
N ASP A 177 -16.18 14.12 -9.28
CA ASP A 177 -17.20 13.91 -10.32
C ASP A 177 -16.58 13.81 -11.73
N GLU A 178 -15.32 13.36 -11.82
CA GLU A 178 -14.60 13.19 -13.08
C GLU A 178 -14.70 11.76 -13.61
N SER A 179 -14.81 10.79 -12.71
CA SER A 179 -14.86 9.38 -13.05
C SER A 179 -16.25 8.92 -13.45
N GLY A 180 -16.29 7.95 -14.36
CA GLY A 180 -17.49 7.20 -14.71
C GLY A 180 -17.24 5.70 -14.51
N GLY A 181 -18.15 4.88 -14.94
CA GLY A 181 -18.06 3.44 -14.78
C GLY A 181 -18.99 2.91 -13.69
N ILE A 182 -18.98 1.58 -13.49
CA ILE A 182 -19.87 0.96 -12.52
C ILE A 182 -19.41 1.31 -11.10
N ASN A 183 -20.36 1.86 -10.32
CA ASN A 183 -20.18 2.26 -8.93
C ASN A 183 -19.22 3.45 -8.71
N ALA A 184 -18.86 4.21 -9.75
CA ALA A 184 -18.28 5.53 -9.56
C ALA A 184 -19.27 6.44 -8.80
N HIS A 185 -18.74 7.33 -7.94
CA HIS A 185 -19.58 8.06 -6.98
C HIS A 185 -19.20 9.54 -6.87
N ASP A 186 -20.08 10.45 -7.29
CA ASP A 186 -19.81 11.89 -7.38
C ASP A 186 -19.40 12.57 -6.04
N ALA A 187 -19.56 11.92 -4.89
CA ALA A 187 -19.20 12.46 -3.57
C ALA A 187 -18.05 11.70 -2.87
N ALA A 188 -17.42 10.77 -3.56
CA ALA A 188 -16.26 10.04 -3.09
C ALA A 188 -15.15 10.12 -4.16
N TRP A 189 -13.90 9.87 -3.81
CA TRP A 189 -12.79 9.81 -4.75
C TRP A 189 -12.70 8.43 -5.37
N ASP A 190 -12.73 8.34 -6.70
CA ASP A 190 -12.66 7.07 -7.43
C ASP A 190 -11.26 6.81 -7.99
N PHE A 191 -10.67 5.65 -7.62
CA PHE A 191 -9.40 5.17 -8.15
C PHE A 191 -9.53 3.74 -8.68
N TRP A 192 -8.96 3.47 -9.84
CA TRP A 192 -9.13 2.24 -10.59
C TRP A 192 -7.84 1.45 -10.67
N LEU A 193 -7.91 0.15 -10.34
CA LEU A 193 -6.80 -0.77 -10.52
C LEU A 193 -6.72 -1.18 -12.00
N ASP A 194 -5.71 -0.70 -12.71
CA ASP A 194 -5.52 -1.04 -14.12
C ASP A 194 -5.34 -2.56 -14.29
N GLY A 195 -6.17 -3.17 -15.16
CA GLY A 195 -6.16 -4.59 -15.42
C GLY A 195 -6.61 -5.48 -14.25
N GLY A 196 -7.24 -4.91 -13.22
CA GLY A 196 -7.74 -5.66 -12.08
C GLY A 196 -8.86 -6.63 -12.46
N GLU A 197 -8.84 -7.85 -11.89
CA GLU A 197 -9.83 -8.90 -12.14
C GLU A 197 -10.69 -9.25 -10.90
N GLY A 198 -10.56 -8.49 -9.82
CA GLY A 198 -11.15 -8.75 -8.51
C GLY A 198 -10.17 -9.47 -7.58
N TYR A 199 -10.62 -9.81 -6.38
CA TYR A 199 -9.82 -10.53 -5.39
C TYR A 199 -10.57 -11.75 -4.82
N SER A 200 -9.88 -12.55 -3.99
CA SER A 200 -10.45 -13.79 -3.44
C SER A 200 -11.72 -13.52 -2.63
N ASN A 201 -12.74 -14.33 -2.78
CA ASN A 201 -13.97 -14.30 -1.98
C ASN A 201 -13.97 -15.31 -0.80
N THR A 202 -12.90 -16.08 -0.63
CA THR A 202 -12.83 -17.12 0.40
C THR A 202 -11.81 -16.89 1.48
N ASN A 203 -10.57 -16.60 1.09
CA ASN A 203 -9.45 -16.34 1.99
C ASN A 203 -8.56 -15.28 1.42
N GLY A 204 -8.23 -14.29 2.21
CA GLY A 204 -7.36 -13.21 1.78
C GLY A 204 -7.03 -12.21 2.87
N SER A 205 -6.25 -11.25 2.45
CA SER A 205 -5.91 -10.08 3.24
C SER A 205 -5.87 -8.85 2.36
N LEU A 206 -6.21 -7.72 2.93
CA LEU A 206 -6.02 -6.39 2.38
C LEU A 206 -5.13 -5.63 3.35
N ALA A 207 -3.99 -5.15 2.90
CA ALA A 207 -3.08 -4.36 3.72
C ALA A 207 -2.93 -2.95 3.15
N LEU A 208 -3.31 -1.94 3.91
CA LEU A 208 -3.11 -0.54 3.58
C LEU A 208 -1.77 -0.08 4.15
N CYS A 209 -0.89 0.41 3.31
CA CYS A 209 0.45 0.88 3.67
C CYS A 209 0.59 2.38 3.44
N ALA A 210 1.43 3.03 4.23
CA ALA A 210 1.71 4.45 4.09
C ALA A 210 2.35 4.84 2.74
N TYR A 211 3.10 3.91 2.14
CA TYR A 211 3.70 4.01 0.80
C TYR A 211 4.08 2.61 0.32
N PRO A 212 4.41 2.41 -0.96
CA PRO A 212 4.77 1.08 -1.49
C PRO A 212 5.95 0.46 -0.74
N GLY A 213 5.70 -0.69 -0.09
CA GLY A 213 6.68 -1.39 0.77
C GLY A 213 6.93 -0.71 2.11
N GLY A 214 6.14 0.29 2.47
CA GLY A 214 6.19 0.99 3.75
C GLY A 214 5.46 0.24 4.88
N PRO A 215 5.35 0.87 6.06
CA PRO A 215 4.62 0.28 7.18
C PRO A 215 3.14 0.10 6.83
N ILE A 216 2.55 -0.98 7.30
CA ILE A 216 1.10 -1.19 7.28
C ILE A 216 0.49 -0.20 8.27
N ILE A 217 -0.61 0.45 7.89
CA ILE A 217 -1.32 1.44 8.70
C ILE A 217 -2.76 1.01 9.01
N ASP A 218 -3.29 0.03 8.29
CA ASP A 218 -4.53 -0.67 8.57
C ASP A 218 -4.58 -1.97 7.75
N ALA A 219 -5.34 -2.96 8.21
CA ALA A 219 -5.49 -4.21 7.47
C ALA A 219 -6.82 -4.91 7.73
N VAL A 220 -7.17 -5.81 6.81
CA VAL A 220 -8.32 -6.71 6.92
C VAL A 220 -7.89 -8.12 6.57
N LEU A 221 -8.18 -9.07 7.45
CA LEU A 221 -8.00 -10.50 7.22
C LEU A 221 -9.37 -11.19 7.17
N PHE A 222 -9.58 -12.04 6.17
CA PHE A 222 -10.85 -12.77 6.03
C PHE A 222 -10.66 -14.22 5.59
N SER A 223 -11.55 -15.11 6.09
CA SER A 223 -11.58 -16.55 5.76
C SER A 223 -12.97 -17.11 5.93
N THR A 224 -13.44 -17.90 4.94
CA THR A 224 -14.72 -18.63 5.01
C THR A 224 -14.69 -19.81 5.96
N LYS A 225 -13.57 -20.14 6.61
CA LYS A 225 -13.41 -21.24 7.57
C LYS A 225 -13.78 -22.63 7.03
N ARG A 226 -13.75 -22.80 5.70
CA ARG A 226 -14.17 -24.05 5.03
C ARG A 226 -13.05 -25.09 4.92
N TYR A 227 -11.80 -24.70 5.22
CA TYR A 227 -10.65 -25.56 5.09
C TYR A 227 -10.29 -26.22 6.43
N ASP A 228 -9.62 -27.36 6.35
CA ASP A 228 -9.24 -28.13 7.55
C ASP A 228 -8.20 -27.31 8.39
N PRO A 229 -8.50 -26.96 9.62
CA PRO A 229 -7.57 -26.24 10.49
C PRO A 229 -6.32 -27.06 10.86
N GLU A 230 -6.35 -28.37 10.68
CA GLU A 230 -5.22 -29.28 10.94
C GLU A 230 -4.33 -29.45 9.70
N ASP A 231 -4.63 -28.79 8.57
CA ASP A 231 -3.77 -28.81 7.39
C ASP A 231 -2.47 -28.00 7.60
N ASP A 232 -1.51 -28.14 6.68
CA ASP A 232 -0.22 -27.46 6.73
C ASP A 232 -0.36 -25.91 6.70
N TYR A 233 -1.51 -25.41 6.29
CA TYR A 233 -1.81 -23.98 6.16
C TYR A 233 -2.83 -23.49 7.20
N ARG A 234 -3.11 -24.29 8.22
CA ARG A 234 -4.02 -23.96 9.33
C ARG A 234 -5.41 -23.48 8.90
N GLY A 235 -5.94 -24.04 7.79
CA GLY A 235 -7.24 -23.67 7.25
C GLY A 235 -7.26 -22.45 6.33
N PHE A 236 -6.10 -21.87 5.98
CA PHE A 236 -6.01 -20.75 5.05
C PHE A 236 -5.86 -21.13 3.57
N SER A 237 -6.09 -22.38 3.22
CA SER A 237 -6.06 -22.94 1.86
C SER A 237 -4.68 -23.06 1.20
N ARG A 238 -3.74 -22.15 1.44
CA ARG A 238 -2.40 -22.15 0.83
C ARG A 238 -1.38 -21.36 1.66
N SER A 239 -0.10 -21.71 1.44
CA SER A 239 1.02 -21.12 2.20
C SER A 239 1.16 -19.60 2.03
N SER A 240 0.88 -19.07 0.83
CA SER A 240 0.96 -17.63 0.59
C SER A 240 -0.04 -16.83 1.41
N VAL A 241 -1.30 -17.30 1.50
CA VAL A 241 -2.32 -16.63 2.33
C VAL A 241 -1.92 -16.65 3.80
N LEU A 242 -1.45 -17.81 4.28
CA LEU A 242 -0.96 -17.91 5.66
C LEU A 242 0.21 -16.95 5.94
N ALA A 243 1.21 -16.91 5.04
CA ALA A 243 2.39 -16.05 5.20
C ALA A 243 2.03 -14.55 5.21
N ARG A 244 1.12 -14.13 4.33
CA ARG A 244 0.59 -12.76 4.27
C ARG A 244 -0.11 -12.36 5.57
N ASN A 245 -0.97 -13.25 6.08
CA ASN A 245 -1.67 -13.03 7.35
C ASN A 245 -0.69 -12.97 8.53
N GLU A 246 0.33 -13.84 8.57
CA GLU A 246 1.38 -13.81 9.61
C GLU A 246 2.19 -12.50 9.57
N GLU A 247 2.49 -11.98 8.39
CA GLU A 247 3.18 -10.68 8.24
C GLU A 247 2.35 -9.52 8.82
N ILE A 248 1.04 -9.48 8.51
CA ILE A 248 0.14 -8.44 9.02
C ILE A 248 0.00 -8.52 10.55
N VAL A 249 -0.15 -9.73 11.10
CA VAL A 249 -0.19 -9.94 12.55
C VAL A 249 1.14 -9.53 13.20
N ALA A 250 2.27 -9.87 12.58
CA ALA A 250 3.59 -9.47 13.09
C ALA A 250 3.84 -7.96 13.04
N ALA A 251 3.19 -7.25 12.11
CA ALA A 251 3.20 -5.79 12.05
C ALA A 251 2.37 -5.13 13.17
N GLY A 252 1.49 -5.88 13.85
CA GLY A 252 0.60 -5.37 14.89
C GLY A 252 -0.73 -4.81 14.37
N GLU A 253 -0.99 -4.96 13.08
CA GLU A 253 -2.19 -4.42 12.42
C GLU A 253 -3.36 -5.42 12.38
N TRP A 254 -3.22 -6.55 13.08
CA TRP A 254 -4.32 -7.49 13.33
C TRP A 254 -4.10 -8.26 14.62
N ASN A 255 -5.09 -8.27 15.51
CA ASN A 255 -5.06 -8.94 16.80
C ASN A 255 -5.61 -10.36 16.71
N ILE A 256 -4.92 -11.30 17.33
CA ILE A 256 -5.30 -12.71 17.42
C ILE A 256 -5.47 -13.15 18.88
N GLN A 257 -6.28 -14.19 19.12
CA GLN A 257 -6.52 -14.67 20.47
C GLN A 257 -5.45 -15.64 20.99
N GLY A 258 -4.78 -16.36 20.08
CA GLY A 258 -3.79 -17.38 20.39
C GLY A 258 -2.35 -16.95 20.11
N GLU A 259 -1.44 -17.94 20.08
CA GLU A 259 -0.04 -17.73 19.69
C GLU A 259 0.17 -17.68 18.17
N ARG A 260 -0.80 -18.18 17.41
CA ARG A 260 -0.75 -18.30 15.95
C ARG A 260 -2.11 -17.96 15.37
N ILE A 261 -2.10 -17.25 14.24
CA ILE A 261 -3.33 -16.93 13.53
C ILE A 261 -4.02 -18.21 13.02
N ILE A 262 -5.33 -18.23 13.16
CA ILE A 262 -6.24 -19.25 12.64
C ILE A 262 -7.43 -18.55 11.95
N PRO A 263 -8.23 -19.24 11.11
CA PRO A 263 -9.39 -18.65 10.44
C PRO A 263 -10.41 -17.99 11.39
N GLU A 264 -10.55 -18.49 12.62
CA GLU A 264 -11.44 -17.95 13.65
C GLU A 264 -11.05 -16.54 14.10
N ASP A 265 -9.77 -16.17 13.97
CA ASP A 265 -9.28 -14.83 14.25
C ASP A 265 -9.57 -13.81 13.11
N THR A 266 -10.23 -14.22 12.02
CA THR A 266 -10.48 -13.39 10.84
C THR A 266 -11.97 -13.17 10.61
N ILE A 267 -12.31 -12.20 9.76
CA ILE A 267 -13.69 -11.96 9.31
C ILE A 267 -14.16 -13.17 8.49
N ASP A 268 -15.40 -13.61 8.73
CA ASP A 268 -16.04 -14.63 7.90
C ASP A 268 -16.84 -13.97 6.77
N PRO A 269 -16.42 -14.07 5.51
CA PRO A 269 -17.13 -13.48 4.39
C PRO A 269 -18.23 -14.37 3.82
N GLU A 270 -18.51 -15.56 4.38
CA GLU A 270 -19.36 -16.57 3.75
C GLU A 270 -20.78 -16.08 3.40
N GLU A 271 -21.34 -15.18 4.21
CA GLU A 271 -22.65 -14.62 3.99
C GLU A 271 -22.64 -13.28 3.24
N SER A 272 -21.46 -12.77 2.86
CA SER A 272 -21.37 -11.61 1.96
C SER A 272 -21.85 -11.93 0.56
N SER A 273 -22.12 -10.93 -0.22
CA SER A 273 -22.50 -11.05 -1.64
C SER A 273 -22.25 -9.72 -2.34
N ALA A 274 -22.47 -9.69 -3.64
CA ALA A 274 -22.31 -8.46 -4.44
C ALA A 274 -23.14 -7.24 -3.96
N THR A 275 -24.10 -7.43 -3.09
CA THR A 275 -24.94 -6.37 -2.51
C THR A 275 -24.96 -6.39 -0.98
N ARG A 276 -24.19 -7.27 -0.37
CA ARG A 276 -23.98 -7.43 1.06
C ARG A 276 -22.47 -7.31 1.33
N SER A 277 -22.01 -6.10 1.39
CA SER A 277 -20.62 -5.78 1.71
C SER A 277 -20.29 -6.06 3.19
N ILE A 278 -19.05 -5.95 3.52
CA ILE A 278 -18.52 -6.07 4.87
C ILE A 278 -18.09 -4.67 5.31
N ASN A 279 -18.79 -4.14 6.30
CA ASN A 279 -18.64 -2.78 6.79
C ASN A 279 -17.91 -2.73 8.12
N ARG A 280 -17.01 -1.78 8.29
CA ARG A 280 -16.53 -1.39 9.61
C ARG A 280 -17.68 -0.77 10.40
N THR A 281 -17.83 -1.14 11.66
CA THR A 281 -18.93 -0.66 12.52
C THR A 281 -18.75 0.84 12.79
N PRO A 282 -19.73 1.70 12.43
CA PRO A 282 -19.63 3.14 12.62
C PRO A 282 -19.39 3.54 14.07
N GLY A 283 -18.44 4.45 14.31
CA GLY A 283 -18.14 5.00 15.63
C GLY A 283 -17.53 4.02 16.63
N ALA A 284 -17.28 2.77 16.23
CA ALA A 284 -16.52 1.83 17.06
C ALA A 284 -15.03 2.21 17.05
N ALA A 285 -14.36 1.94 18.19
CA ALA A 285 -12.90 2.01 18.20
C ALA A 285 -12.33 0.93 17.26
N ASP A 286 -11.28 1.28 16.53
CA ASP A 286 -10.52 0.30 15.78
C ASP A 286 -9.76 -0.61 16.76
N THR A 287 -10.05 -1.90 16.72
CA THR A 287 -9.43 -2.91 17.58
C THR A 287 -8.54 -3.87 16.80
N ASN A 288 -8.35 -3.63 15.50
CA ASN A 288 -7.61 -4.50 14.59
C ASN A 288 -8.08 -5.96 14.70
N SER A 289 -9.39 -6.19 14.65
CA SER A 289 -9.98 -7.51 14.86
C SER A 289 -11.29 -7.71 14.11
N PRO A 290 -11.77 -8.96 13.96
CA PRO A 290 -13.05 -9.22 13.31
C PRO A 290 -14.24 -8.55 14.02
N ALA A 291 -14.12 -8.17 15.29
CA ALA A 291 -15.18 -7.51 16.05
C ALA A 291 -15.55 -6.12 15.53
N ASP A 292 -14.66 -5.48 14.78
CA ASP A 292 -14.88 -4.17 14.20
C ASP A 292 -15.82 -4.22 12.98
N TRP A 293 -16.11 -5.41 12.49
CA TRP A 293 -16.74 -5.62 11.20
C TRP A 293 -18.09 -6.34 11.27
N HIS A 294 -18.93 -6.11 10.27
CA HIS A 294 -20.16 -6.87 10.07
C HIS A 294 -20.59 -6.89 8.61
N ILE A 295 -21.37 -7.89 8.25
CA ILE A 295 -22.01 -7.99 6.94
C ILE A 295 -23.34 -7.23 6.99
N VAL A 296 -23.58 -6.37 5.99
CA VAL A 296 -24.84 -5.60 5.87
C VAL A 296 -25.95 -6.43 5.22
N PRO A 297 -27.24 -6.07 5.40
CA PRO A 297 -28.35 -6.74 4.70
C PRO A 297 -28.26 -6.59 3.17
N SER A 298 -29.06 -7.37 2.46
CA SER A 298 -29.14 -7.29 0.98
C SER A 298 -29.47 -5.88 0.52
N SER A 299 -28.70 -5.37 -0.44
CA SER A 299 -28.73 -3.98 -0.91
C SER A 299 -28.36 -2.94 0.14
N GLY A 300 -27.61 -3.34 1.17
CA GLY A 300 -27.14 -2.48 2.24
C GLY A 300 -25.70 -1.99 2.08
N ALA A 301 -25.03 -2.30 0.97
CA ALA A 301 -23.72 -1.74 0.66
C ALA A 301 -23.78 -0.21 0.62
N THR A 302 -22.76 0.45 1.23
CA THR A 302 -22.79 1.89 1.53
C THR A 302 -21.63 2.66 0.90
N PHE A 303 -20.96 2.09 -0.09
CA PHE A 303 -19.83 2.73 -0.77
C PHE A 303 -20.10 4.20 -1.13
N GLY A 304 -19.22 5.11 -0.70
CA GLY A 304 -19.36 6.56 -0.85
C GLY A 304 -20.25 7.24 0.20
N TYR A 305 -20.76 6.49 1.18
CA TYR A 305 -21.63 6.97 2.24
C TYR A 305 -21.20 6.45 3.62
N GLU A 306 -21.82 6.98 4.66
CA GLU A 306 -21.65 6.46 6.02
C GLU A 306 -22.10 4.98 6.09
N ASN A 307 -21.28 4.16 6.72
CA ASN A 307 -21.53 2.74 6.90
C ASN A 307 -22.85 2.47 7.63
N SER A 308 -23.54 1.41 7.21
CA SER A 308 -24.75 0.95 7.89
C SER A 308 -24.44 0.37 9.27
N THR A 309 -25.35 0.57 10.23
CA THR A 309 -25.34 -0.15 11.52
C THR A 309 -26.16 -1.44 11.49
N GLU A 310 -26.91 -1.68 10.39
CA GLU A 310 -27.72 -2.88 10.23
C GLU A 310 -26.83 -4.08 9.91
N ARG A 311 -27.15 -5.23 10.54
CA ARG A 311 -26.41 -6.49 10.37
C ARG A 311 -27.31 -7.51 9.69
N TYR A 312 -26.71 -8.30 8.79
CA TYR A 312 -27.34 -9.45 8.14
C TYR A 312 -27.59 -10.60 9.12
#